data_632f1f6568abed70b4876b07264a6e0d
#
_entry.id   632f1f6568abed70b4876b07264a6e0d
#
_cell.length_a   1.000
_cell.length_b   1.000
_cell.length_c   1.000
_cell.angle_alpha   90.00
_cell.angle_beta   90.00
_cell.angle_gamma   90.00
#
_symmetry.space_group_name_H-M   'P 1'
#
loop_
_entity.id
_entity.type
_entity.pdbx_description
1 polymer ?
#
loop_
_entity_poly.entity_id
_entity_poly.type
_entity_poly.pdbx_seq_one_letter_code
_entity_poly.pdbx_strand_id
1 'polypeptide(L)'
;MKSNFASILAFFVASAATPVMAAGDSVSQAGGCCGKNATAPSLKVIAAEAAQPVAAHEEHAGHMLEGYAVVSTALYKDDLAAAQKAATGMVKHDKESAMAKPAQAIADAKSIEDARKHFKALSDVAIPIAKDEKKMHVAHCPMAMGGKGANWLQKVEDEVQNPYMGAKMPHCGKIVK
;
A
#
# COMPACT_ATOMS: atom_id res chain seq x y z
N MET A 1 -12.64 1.20 47.67
CA MET A 1 -12.14 -0.17 47.90
C MET A 1 -11.11 -0.48 46.85
N LYS A 2 -9.85 -0.30 47.17
CA LYS A 2 -8.69 -1.20 47.16
C LYS A 2 -8.58 -1.98 45.85
N SER A 3 -7.73 -1.54 44.94
CA SER A 3 -6.32 -1.89 44.76
C SER A 3 -6.09 -3.34 44.34
N ASN A 4 -5.53 -3.54 43.17
CA ASN A 4 -4.41 -4.48 43.03
C ASN A 4 -3.58 -4.17 41.78
N PHE A 5 -2.39 -3.67 42.04
CA PHE A 5 -1.23 -3.68 41.18
C PHE A 5 -0.71 -5.12 41.02
N ALA A 6 -0.40 -5.56 39.86
CA ALA A 6 0.52 -6.66 39.61
C ALA A 6 1.49 -6.29 38.49
N SER A 7 2.68 -5.89 38.92
CA SER A 7 3.93 -5.87 38.14
C SER A 7 4.33 -7.30 37.76
N ILE A 8 4.72 -7.52 36.54
CA ILE A 8 5.60 -8.62 36.13
C ILE A 8 6.50 -8.06 35.02
N LEU A 9 7.67 -7.70 35.38
CA LEU A 9 9.02 -8.25 35.22
C LEU A 9 9.44 -8.56 33.79
N ALA A 10 10.49 -7.84 33.41
CA ALA A 10 11.33 -7.95 32.23
C ALA A 10 11.93 -9.34 32.03
N PHE A 11 12.03 -9.77 30.79
CA PHE A 11 13.06 -10.68 30.34
C PHE A 11 13.81 -10.09 29.16
N PHE A 12 15.00 -9.60 29.46
CA PHE A 12 16.09 -9.38 28.51
C PHE A 12 16.66 -10.73 28.11
N VAL A 13 16.68 -11.04 26.83
CA VAL A 13 17.59 -12.01 26.26
C VAL A 13 18.38 -11.31 25.16
N ALA A 14 19.59 -10.98 25.54
CA ALA A 14 20.66 -10.62 24.61
C ALA A 14 21.16 -11.91 23.97
N SER A 15 21.25 -11.97 22.66
CA SER A 15 22.04 -12.98 21.97
C SER A 15 22.93 -12.30 20.93
N ALA A 16 24.21 -12.56 21.14
CA ALA A 16 25.35 -11.93 20.53
C ALA A 16 25.61 -12.38 19.09
N ALA A 17 26.31 -11.53 18.40
CA ALA A 17 26.88 -11.63 17.06
C ALA A 17 27.88 -12.76 16.88
N THR A 18 28.04 -13.25 15.65
CA THR A 18 29.33 -13.64 15.10
C THR A 18 29.38 -13.32 13.60
N PRO A 19 30.45 -12.67 13.13
CA PRO A 19 30.73 -12.51 11.71
C PRO A 19 31.55 -13.67 11.20
N VAL A 20 31.25 -14.20 10.03
CA VAL A 20 32.17 -15.07 9.27
C VAL A 20 32.58 -14.32 8.01
N MET A 21 33.85 -13.94 8.02
CA MET A 21 34.65 -13.59 6.83
C MET A 21 35.17 -14.88 6.17
N ALA A 22 35.04 -14.98 4.86
CA ALA A 22 35.91 -15.80 4.05
C ALA A 22 36.20 -15.09 2.73
N ALA A 23 37.47 -14.76 2.58
CA ALA A 23 38.10 -14.24 1.37
C ALA A 23 38.59 -15.42 0.50
N GLY A 24 38.87 -15.13 -0.75
CA GLY A 24 39.60 -16.00 -1.69
C GLY A 24 38.83 -16.20 -2.98
N ASP A 25 39.29 -16.14 -4.20
CA ASP A 25 40.65 -15.85 -4.71
C ASP A 25 40.51 -15.46 -6.19
N SER A 26 41.41 -14.62 -6.61
CA SER A 26 41.64 -14.21 -8.00
C SER A 26 42.23 -15.38 -8.82
N VAL A 27 41.76 -15.60 -10.03
CA VAL A 27 42.57 -16.15 -11.12
C VAL A 27 42.35 -15.40 -12.42
N SER A 28 43.37 -14.70 -12.77
CA SER A 28 43.64 -14.11 -14.09
C SER A 28 44.20 -15.20 -15.00
N GLN A 29 43.68 -15.35 -16.22
CA GLN A 29 44.55 -15.82 -17.31
C GLN A 29 44.04 -15.27 -18.67
N ALA A 30 45.03 -14.64 -19.28
CA ALA A 30 44.97 -14.11 -20.63
C ALA A 30 45.27 -15.22 -21.68
N GLY A 31 44.80 -14.99 -22.89
CA GLY A 31 45.50 -15.44 -24.07
C GLY A 31 44.71 -16.28 -25.06
N GLY A 32 44.65 -15.82 -26.31
CA GLY A 32 44.51 -16.76 -27.45
C GLY A 32 43.61 -16.30 -28.61
N CYS A 33 44.27 -15.89 -29.64
CA CYS A 33 43.85 -15.40 -30.96
C CYS A 33 42.91 -16.27 -31.78
N CYS A 34 42.18 -15.59 -32.67
CA CYS A 34 41.77 -15.92 -34.06
C CYS A 34 41.02 -17.23 -34.35
N GLY A 35 39.79 -17.06 -34.77
CA GLY A 35 39.04 -18.07 -35.52
C GLY A 35 37.79 -17.47 -36.15
N LYS A 36 37.87 -17.10 -37.43
CA LYS A 36 36.73 -16.71 -38.28
C LYS A 36 35.84 -17.93 -38.48
N ASN A 37 34.60 -17.90 -38.09
CA ASN A 37 33.51 -18.60 -38.74
C ASN A 37 32.20 -17.91 -38.42
N ALA A 38 31.59 -17.36 -39.44
CA ALA A 38 30.25 -16.84 -39.43
C ALA A 38 29.27 -18.00 -39.31
N THR A 39 28.61 -18.08 -38.18
CA THR A 39 27.37 -18.84 -38.06
C THR A 39 26.38 -17.94 -37.34
N ALA A 40 25.28 -17.65 -38.02
CA ALA A 40 24.21 -16.80 -37.55
C ALA A 40 23.72 -17.27 -36.17
N PRO A 41 23.51 -16.36 -35.18
CA PRO A 41 22.85 -16.74 -33.96
C PRO A 41 21.38 -17.02 -34.26
N SER A 42 21.00 -18.27 -34.11
CA SER A 42 19.62 -18.72 -34.00
C SER A 42 18.92 -17.83 -32.98
N LEU A 43 17.91 -17.10 -33.42
CA LEU A 43 16.93 -16.43 -32.55
C LEU A 43 16.30 -17.48 -31.66
N LYS A 44 16.85 -17.63 -30.45
CA LYS A 44 16.13 -18.26 -29.36
C LYS A 44 14.94 -17.35 -29.06
N VAL A 45 13.80 -17.73 -29.62
CA VAL A 45 12.48 -17.25 -29.20
C VAL A 45 12.43 -17.49 -27.69
N ILE A 46 12.52 -16.43 -26.92
CA ILE A 46 12.16 -16.47 -25.49
C ILE A 46 10.65 -16.66 -25.49
N ALA A 47 10.26 -17.92 -25.43
CA ALA A 47 8.87 -18.28 -25.32
C ALA A 47 8.33 -17.84 -23.97
N ALA A 48 7.26 -17.08 -24.01
CA ALA A 48 6.20 -17.02 -23.03
C ALA A 48 6.63 -16.72 -21.58
N GLU A 49 6.81 -15.45 -21.30
CA GLU A 49 6.33 -14.93 -20.03
C GLU A 49 4.83 -15.29 -19.95
N ALA A 50 4.52 -16.23 -19.09
CA ALA A 50 3.16 -16.71 -18.90
C ALA A 50 2.29 -15.53 -18.51
N ALA A 51 1.41 -15.10 -19.39
CA ALA A 51 0.33 -14.16 -19.10
C ALA A 51 -0.45 -14.76 -17.93
N GLN A 52 -0.27 -14.19 -16.75
CA GLN A 52 -1.10 -14.52 -15.60
C GLN A 52 -2.54 -14.15 -15.97
N PRO A 53 -3.53 -15.00 -15.65
CA PRO A 53 -4.89 -14.75 -16.06
C PRO A 53 -5.36 -13.42 -15.47
N VAL A 54 -5.79 -12.50 -16.33
CA VAL A 54 -6.31 -11.16 -15.98
C VAL A 54 -7.40 -11.21 -14.91
N ALA A 55 -8.17 -12.29 -14.82
CA ALA A 55 -9.18 -12.53 -13.81
C ALA A 55 -8.65 -12.54 -12.37
N ALA A 56 -7.46 -13.09 -12.12
CA ALA A 56 -6.85 -13.08 -10.78
C ALA A 56 -6.42 -11.67 -10.37
N HIS A 57 -5.98 -10.83 -11.31
CA HIS A 57 -5.64 -9.43 -11.05
C HIS A 57 -6.88 -8.58 -10.71
N GLU A 58 -8.02 -8.84 -11.34
CA GLU A 58 -9.27 -8.11 -11.06
C GLU A 58 -9.82 -8.45 -9.67
N GLU A 59 -9.80 -9.73 -9.25
CA GLU A 59 -10.21 -10.13 -7.90
C GLU A 59 -9.33 -9.50 -6.82
N HIS A 60 -7.99 -9.50 -6.99
CA HIS A 60 -7.06 -8.88 -6.05
C HIS A 60 -7.26 -7.36 -5.96
N ALA A 61 -7.45 -6.68 -7.08
CA ALA A 61 -7.76 -5.26 -7.10
C ALA A 61 -9.07 -4.95 -6.36
N GLY A 62 -10.11 -5.77 -6.56
CA GLY A 62 -11.39 -5.66 -5.87
C GLY A 62 -11.25 -5.72 -4.35
N HIS A 63 -10.53 -6.71 -3.82
CA HIS A 63 -10.27 -6.83 -2.38
C HIS A 63 -9.47 -5.67 -1.81
N MET A 64 -8.49 -5.16 -2.55
CA MET A 64 -7.73 -3.98 -2.12
C MET A 64 -8.61 -2.73 -2.08
N LEU A 65 -9.51 -2.54 -3.05
CA LEU A 65 -10.47 -1.44 -3.06
C LEU A 65 -11.55 -1.56 -1.96
N GLU A 66 -11.95 -2.78 -1.60
CA GLU A 66 -12.80 -3.03 -0.43
C GLU A 66 -12.09 -2.57 0.86
N GLY A 67 -10.84 -2.99 1.07
CA GLY A 67 -10.01 -2.55 2.19
C GLY A 67 -9.85 -1.03 2.23
N TYR A 68 -9.61 -0.41 1.08
CA TYR A 68 -9.56 1.04 0.93
C TYR A 68 -10.86 1.72 1.41
N ALA A 69 -12.02 1.20 1.01
CA ALA A 69 -13.32 1.77 1.40
C ALA A 69 -13.54 1.69 2.93
N VAL A 70 -13.06 0.61 3.57
CA VAL A 70 -13.10 0.49 5.04
C VAL A 70 -12.20 1.53 5.70
N VAL A 71 -10.97 1.74 5.20
CA VAL A 71 -10.06 2.79 5.69
C VAL A 71 -10.71 4.17 5.54
N SER A 72 -11.27 4.47 4.36
CA SER A 72 -11.97 5.74 4.08
C SER A 72 -13.09 6.01 5.08
N THR A 73 -13.94 5.00 5.31
CA THR A 73 -15.07 5.10 6.25
C THR A 73 -14.59 5.29 7.70
N ALA A 74 -13.52 4.61 8.11
CA ALA A 74 -12.95 4.77 9.45
C ALA A 74 -12.40 6.19 9.67
N LEU A 75 -11.69 6.74 8.68
CA LEU A 75 -11.18 8.12 8.73
C LEU A 75 -12.31 9.16 8.70
N TYR A 76 -13.39 8.90 7.97
CA TYR A 76 -14.60 9.73 8.00
C TYR A 76 -15.21 9.78 9.41
N LYS A 77 -15.18 8.66 10.15
CA LYS A 77 -15.69 8.53 11.52
C LYS A 77 -14.69 8.95 12.60
N ASP A 78 -13.53 9.47 12.25
CA ASP A 78 -12.43 9.80 13.17
C ASP A 78 -11.91 8.59 13.98
N ASP A 79 -12.08 7.37 13.46
CA ASP A 79 -11.64 6.13 14.11
C ASP A 79 -10.27 5.68 13.57
N LEU A 80 -9.21 6.13 14.27
CA LEU A 80 -7.84 5.77 13.91
C LEU A 80 -7.60 4.26 14.04
N ALA A 81 -8.12 3.63 15.09
CA ALA A 81 -7.87 2.21 15.34
C ALA A 81 -8.48 1.32 14.25
N ALA A 82 -9.71 1.63 13.84
CA ALA A 82 -10.35 0.94 12.72
C ALA A 82 -9.60 1.18 11.40
N ALA A 83 -9.12 2.39 11.14
CA ALA A 83 -8.33 2.70 9.94
C ALA A 83 -7.01 1.90 9.90
N GLN A 84 -6.27 1.85 11.01
CA GLN A 84 -5.04 1.07 11.15
C GLN A 84 -5.28 -0.43 10.94
N LYS A 85 -6.34 -0.98 11.56
CA LYS A 85 -6.71 -2.38 11.41
C LYS A 85 -7.03 -2.74 9.96
N ALA A 86 -7.83 -1.91 9.29
CA ALA A 86 -8.17 -2.11 7.88
C ALA A 86 -6.94 -2.03 6.98
N ALA A 87 -6.08 -1.03 7.18
CA ALA A 87 -4.83 -0.86 6.43
C ALA A 87 -3.87 -2.05 6.63
N THR A 88 -3.75 -2.55 7.88
CA THR A 88 -3.00 -3.79 8.16
C THR A 88 -3.57 -4.99 7.42
N GLY A 89 -4.89 -5.08 7.29
CA GLY A 89 -5.56 -6.12 6.52
C GLY A 89 -5.18 -6.09 5.04
N MET A 90 -5.17 -4.89 4.45
CA MET A 90 -4.75 -4.69 3.05
C MET A 90 -3.32 -5.17 2.82
N VAL A 91 -2.37 -4.78 3.68
CA VAL A 91 -0.95 -5.19 3.56
C VAL A 91 -0.78 -6.70 3.71
N LYS A 92 -1.55 -7.35 4.59
CA LYS A 92 -1.51 -8.81 4.75
C LYS A 92 -2.07 -9.54 3.54
N HIS A 93 -3.07 -8.95 2.88
CA HIS A 93 -3.72 -9.53 1.72
C HIS A 93 -2.80 -9.52 0.49
N ASP A 94 -2.17 -8.39 0.21
CA ASP A 94 -1.23 -8.25 -0.93
C ASP A 94 -0.12 -7.26 -0.62
N LYS A 95 1.06 -7.78 -0.28
CA LYS A 95 2.26 -6.98 0.04
C LYS A 95 2.91 -6.36 -1.19
N GLU A 96 2.70 -6.93 -2.35
CA GLU A 96 3.28 -6.50 -3.62
C GLU A 96 2.41 -5.46 -4.33
N SER A 97 1.18 -5.25 -3.87
CA SER A 97 0.30 -4.23 -4.42
C SER A 97 0.89 -2.83 -4.30
N ALA A 98 0.69 -2.01 -5.31
CA ALA A 98 1.03 -0.58 -5.26
C ALA A 98 0.36 0.15 -4.07
N MET A 99 -0.78 -0.36 -3.58
CA MET A 99 -1.49 0.17 -2.41
C MET A 99 -0.87 -0.25 -1.08
N ALA A 100 -0.02 -1.30 -1.04
CA ALA A 100 0.50 -1.86 0.21
C ALA A 100 1.38 -0.86 0.98
N LYS A 101 2.28 -0.16 0.30
CA LYS A 101 3.18 0.80 0.94
C LYS A 101 2.44 1.97 1.62
N PRO A 102 1.50 2.68 0.95
CA PRO A 102 0.73 3.71 1.63
C PRO A 102 -0.25 3.15 2.68
N ALA A 103 -0.76 1.92 2.51
CA ALA A 103 -1.56 1.25 3.54
C ALA A 103 -0.72 0.95 4.80
N GLN A 104 0.52 0.47 4.65
CA GLN A 104 1.42 0.26 5.79
C GLN A 104 1.68 1.58 6.55
N ALA A 105 1.87 2.68 5.84
CA ALA A 105 2.07 3.99 6.49
C ALA A 105 0.83 4.44 7.30
N ILE A 106 -0.38 4.08 6.88
CA ILE A 106 -1.61 4.30 7.66
C ILE A 106 -1.64 3.38 8.88
N ALA A 107 -1.26 2.10 8.75
CA ALA A 107 -1.21 1.15 9.85
C ALA A 107 -0.25 1.61 10.96
N ASP A 108 0.83 2.29 10.60
CA ASP A 108 1.87 2.79 11.52
C ASP A 108 1.62 4.23 12.00
N ALA A 109 0.57 4.89 11.51
CA ALA A 109 0.26 6.28 11.83
C ALA A 109 -0.01 6.48 13.33
N LYS A 110 0.51 7.56 13.90
CA LYS A 110 0.39 7.86 15.34
C LYS A 110 -0.78 8.78 15.68
N SER A 111 -1.37 9.41 14.68
CA SER A 111 -2.52 10.30 14.83
C SER A 111 -3.45 10.18 13.64
N ILE A 112 -4.70 10.64 13.82
CA ILE A 112 -5.69 10.64 12.74
C ILE A 112 -5.26 11.58 11.60
N GLU A 113 -4.62 12.70 11.93
CA GLU A 113 -4.09 13.64 10.94
C GLU A 113 -2.95 13.04 10.13
N ASP A 114 -2.11 12.24 10.76
CA ASP A 114 -1.02 11.53 10.10
C ASP A 114 -1.56 10.44 9.17
N ALA A 115 -2.51 9.64 9.66
CA ALA A 115 -3.21 8.66 8.84
C ALA A 115 -3.87 9.30 7.60
N ARG A 116 -4.49 10.48 7.74
CA ARG A 116 -5.09 11.23 6.62
C ARG A 116 -4.07 11.68 5.57
N LYS A 117 -2.85 12.05 5.98
CA LYS A 117 -1.78 12.37 5.02
C LYS A 117 -1.39 11.15 4.20
N HIS A 118 -1.23 10.01 4.85
CA HIS A 118 -0.91 8.74 4.17
C HIS A 118 -2.09 8.23 3.34
N PHE A 119 -3.32 8.48 3.78
CA PHE A 119 -4.53 8.15 3.02
C PHE A 119 -4.61 8.91 1.69
N LYS A 120 -4.08 10.15 1.62
CA LYS A 120 -3.97 10.85 0.34
C LYS A 120 -3.10 10.06 -0.65
N ALA A 121 -1.94 9.58 -0.22
CA ALA A 121 -1.08 8.78 -1.08
C ALA A 121 -1.75 7.45 -1.48
N LEU A 122 -2.51 6.83 -0.57
CA LEU A 122 -3.30 5.64 -0.87
C LEU A 122 -4.38 5.94 -1.92
N SER A 123 -5.07 7.08 -1.81
CA SER A 123 -6.10 7.51 -2.77
C SER A 123 -5.52 7.79 -4.16
N ASP A 124 -4.35 8.43 -4.23
CA ASP A 124 -3.66 8.73 -5.49
C ASP A 124 -3.33 7.44 -6.27
N VAL A 125 -3.07 6.33 -5.57
CA VAL A 125 -2.85 5.00 -6.16
C VAL A 125 -4.16 4.28 -6.46
N ALA A 126 -5.15 4.38 -5.57
CA ALA A 126 -6.42 3.64 -5.71
C ALA A 126 -7.30 4.16 -6.85
N ILE A 127 -7.33 5.48 -7.07
CA ILE A 127 -8.19 6.12 -8.09
C ILE A 127 -7.94 5.56 -9.50
N PRO A 128 -6.70 5.48 -10.01
CA PRO A 128 -6.47 4.89 -11.32
C PRO A 128 -6.80 3.39 -11.39
N ILE A 129 -6.65 2.63 -10.30
CA ILE A 129 -7.01 1.21 -10.23
C ILE A 129 -8.53 1.02 -10.33
N ALA A 130 -9.29 1.90 -9.67
CA ALA A 130 -10.76 1.84 -9.65
C ALA A 130 -11.42 2.48 -10.89
N LYS A 131 -10.66 2.79 -11.95
CA LYS A 131 -11.17 3.52 -13.11
C LYS A 131 -12.38 2.87 -13.78
N ASP A 132 -12.42 1.55 -13.79
CA ASP A 132 -13.46 0.76 -14.44
C ASP A 132 -14.49 0.18 -13.43
N GLU A 133 -14.31 0.48 -12.12
CA GLU A 133 -15.21 0.07 -11.05
C GLU A 133 -16.47 0.95 -10.98
N LYS A 134 -17.59 0.43 -11.48
CA LYS A 134 -18.89 1.15 -11.53
C LYS A 134 -19.46 1.53 -10.16
N LYS A 135 -19.02 0.86 -9.10
CA LYS A 135 -19.51 1.05 -7.72
C LYS A 135 -18.66 2.05 -6.92
N MET A 136 -17.62 2.60 -7.52
CA MET A 136 -16.71 3.55 -6.87
C MET A 136 -16.84 4.92 -7.55
N HIS A 137 -17.07 5.94 -6.75
CA HIS A 137 -17.19 7.33 -7.19
C HIS A 137 -16.00 8.14 -6.69
N VAL A 138 -15.42 8.95 -7.57
CA VAL A 138 -14.38 9.89 -7.17
C VAL A 138 -15.03 11.13 -6.59
N ALA A 139 -14.66 11.47 -5.37
CA ALA A 139 -15.03 12.70 -4.70
C ALA A 139 -13.83 13.64 -4.55
N HIS A 140 -14.09 14.95 -4.49
CA HIS A 140 -13.09 16.00 -4.33
C HIS A 140 -13.53 17.01 -3.27
N CYS A 141 -12.63 17.33 -2.33
CA CYS A 141 -12.80 18.44 -1.39
C CYS A 141 -11.66 19.44 -1.54
N PRO A 142 -11.94 20.72 -1.91
CA PRO A 142 -10.90 21.72 -2.08
C PRO A 142 -10.27 22.17 -0.76
N MET A 143 -10.98 22.00 0.37
CA MET A 143 -10.53 22.37 1.70
C MET A 143 -9.63 21.34 2.36
N ALA A 144 -9.60 20.11 1.84
CA ALA A 144 -8.77 19.04 2.39
C ALA A 144 -7.28 19.39 2.32
N MET A 145 -6.49 18.78 3.20
CA MET A 145 -5.04 18.93 3.24
C MET A 145 -4.57 20.41 3.38
N GLY A 146 -5.28 21.18 4.20
CA GLY A 146 -4.94 22.59 4.42
C GLY A 146 -5.22 23.50 3.22
N GLY A 147 -6.26 23.21 2.46
CA GLY A 147 -6.67 24.00 1.28
C GLY A 147 -5.96 23.64 -0.02
N LYS A 148 -5.14 22.57 -0.02
CA LYS A 148 -4.52 22.05 -1.25
C LYS A 148 -5.46 21.19 -2.07
N GLY A 149 -6.57 20.79 -1.48
CA GLY A 149 -7.53 19.85 -2.07
C GLY A 149 -7.05 18.40 -2.04
N ALA A 150 -8.01 17.47 -2.02
CA ALA A 150 -7.73 16.06 -2.18
C ALA A 150 -8.91 15.32 -2.79
N ASN A 151 -8.59 14.23 -3.48
CA ASN A 151 -9.55 13.30 -4.06
C ASN A 151 -9.56 12.01 -3.23
N TRP A 152 -10.69 11.30 -3.27
CA TRP A 152 -10.83 9.96 -2.72
C TRP A 152 -11.90 9.17 -3.47
N LEU A 153 -11.93 7.87 -3.24
CA LEU A 153 -12.99 6.98 -3.71
C LEU A 153 -14.00 6.74 -2.59
N GLN A 154 -15.28 6.71 -2.94
CA GLN A 154 -16.34 6.26 -2.03
C GLN A 154 -17.37 5.42 -2.77
N LYS A 155 -18.08 4.54 -2.04
CA LYS A 155 -19.13 3.67 -2.58
C LYS A 155 -20.50 4.37 -2.65
N VAL A 156 -20.71 5.37 -1.82
CA VAL A 156 -21.97 6.11 -1.71
C VAL A 156 -21.96 7.25 -2.70
N GLU A 157 -22.94 7.33 -3.58
CA GLU A 157 -23.05 8.37 -4.59
C GLU A 157 -23.77 9.62 -4.08
N ASP A 158 -24.83 9.41 -3.27
CA ASP A 158 -25.76 10.48 -2.89
C ASP A 158 -25.21 11.38 -1.77
N GLU A 159 -24.31 10.89 -0.94
CA GLU A 159 -23.78 11.60 0.22
C GLU A 159 -22.26 11.59 0.26
N VAL A 160 -21.67 12.78 0.29
CA VAL A 160 -20.23 12.92 0.44
C VAL A 160 -19.80 12.53 1.87
N GLN A 161 -18.89 11.57 1.97
CA GLN A 161 -18.26 11.13 3.22
C GLN A 161 -16.77 11.48 3.18
N ASN A 162 -16.40 12.61 3.78
CA ASN A 162 -15.06 13.16 3.65
C ASN A 162 -14.07 12.55 4.68
N PRO A 163 -13.14 11.67 4.27
CA PRO A 163 -12.18 11.04 5.16
C PRO A 163 -11.10 11.99 5.68
N TYR A 164 -10.85 13.10 4.97
CA TYR A 164 -9.83 14.06 5.35
C TYR A 164 -10.29 15.05 6.41
N MET A 165 -11.57 15.32 6.50
CA MET A 165 -12.15 16.30 7.40
C MET A 165 -12.85 15.65 8.60
N GLY A 166 -13.35 14.43 8.46
CA GLY A 166 -14.07 13.71 9.50
C GLY A 166 -15.20 14.53 10.08
N ALA A 167 -15.40 14.46 11.39
CA ALA A 167 -16.47 15.16 12.10
C ALA A 167 -16.43 16.71 11.96
N LYS A 168 -15.28 17.30 11.58
CA LYS A 168 -15.17 18.76 11.41
C LYS A 168 -16.00 19.27 10.23
N MET A 169 -15.95 18.56 9.12
CA MET A 169 -16.67 18.91 7.88
C MET A 169 -16.99 17.64 7.08
N PRO A 170 -17.89 16.80 7.59
CA PRO A 170 -18.08 15.43 7.12
C PRO A 170 -18.54 15.36 5.65
N HIS A 171 -19.28 16.35 5.19
CA HIS A 171 -19.86 16.40 3.84
C HIS A 171 -19.18 17.44 2.94
N CYS A 172 -17.99 17.94 3.32
CA CYS A 172 -17.25 18.87 2.48
C CYS A 172 -16.73 18.19 1.23
N GLY A 173 -17.14 18.67 0.08
CA GLY A 173 -16.73 18.14 -1.22
C GLY A 173 -17.89 17.89 -2.17
N LYS A 174 -17.56 17.26 -3.28
CA LYS A 174 -18.54 16.85 -4.30
C LYS A 174 -18.05 15.59 -5.03
N ILE A 175 -18.96 14.80 -5.53
CA ILE A 175 -18.67 13.74 -6.49
C ILE A 175 -18.27 14.38 -7.82
N VAL A 176 -17.15 13.92 -8.40
CA VAL A 176 -16.61 14.47 -9.65
C VAL A 176 -16.56 13.44 -10.78
N LYS A 177 -16.66 12.14 -10.43
CA LYS A 177 -16.73 11.04 -11.39
C LYS A 177 -17.33 9.80 -10.72
#